data_9e24f2bfd5f8d278157719cb35d061a4
#
_entry.id   9e24f2bfd5f8d278157719cb35d061a4
#
_cell.length_a   1.000
_cell.length_b   1.000
_cell.length_c   1.000
_cell.angle_alpha   90.00
_cell.angle_beta   90.00
_cell.angle_gamma   90.00
#
_symmetry.space_group_name_H-M   'P 1'
#
loop_
_entity.id
_entity.type
_entity.pdbx_description
1 polymer ?
#
loop_
_entity_poly.entity_id
_entity_poly.type
_entity_poly.pdbx_seq_one_letter_code
_entity_poly.pdbx_strand_id
1 'polypeptide(L)'
;REMSACPITGLAEASFIQAAAQGPFSIVTGGERWKPMLHRLASNLGFEKALRHIETVVPSGAELQANPEMAIECLKTACQKASLSGVKSIILGGAGLAGYAAQIQSLVELPIIDSATAGLEVLLNQKAPQGPAKMNGTHAAWTSMPSAIQSLPKR
;
A
#
# COMPACT_ATOMS: atom_id res chain seq x y z
N ARG A 1 -6.77 -12.60 -5.74
CA ARG A 1 -8.18 -12.38 -6.12
C ARG A 1 -8.79 -13.62 -6.77
N GLU A 2 -8.12 -14.24 -7.71
CA GLU A 2 -8.65 -15.38 -8.47
C GLU A 2 -8.93 -16.63 -7.65
N MET A 3 -8.26 -16.79 -6.52
CA MET A 3 -8.35 -17.99 -5.64
C MET A 3 -9.18 -17.76 -4.37
N SER A 4 -9.80 -16.62 -4.21
CA SER A 4 -10.54 -16.28 -2.98
C SER A 4 -11.96 -15.86 -3.27
N ALA A 5 -12.88 -16.37 -2.46
CA ALA A 5 -14.26 -15.92 -2.41
C ALA A 5 -14.43 -14.61 -1.61
N CYS A 6 -13.42 -14.24 -0.82
CA CYS A 6 -13.44 -13.01 -0.05
C CYS A 6 -12.90 -11.84 -0.86
N PRO A 7 -13.35 -10.61 -0.61
CA PRO A 7 -12.73 -9.41 -1.16
C PRO A 7 -11.24 -9.34 -0.81
N ILE A 8 -10.41 -8.99 -1.78
CA ILE A 8 -8.97 -8.84 -1.60
C ILE A 8 -8.52 -7.53 -2.24
N THR A 9 -7.77 -6.74 -1.51
CA THR A 9 -7.04 -5.59 -2.02
C THR A 9 -5.60 -5.60 -1.54
N GLY A 10 -4.72 -4.94 -2.28
CA GLY A 10 -3.36 -4.66 -1.84
C GLY A 10 -3.28 -3.31 -1.12
N LEU A 11 -2.44 -3.19 -0.08
CA LEU A 11 -2.27 -1.94 0.67
C LEU A 11 -1.90 -0.77 -0.26
N ALA A 12 -0.94 -0.97 -1.16
CA ALA A 12 -0.53 0.05 -2.11
C ALA A 12 -1.64 0.40 -3.12
N GLU A 13 -2.36 -0.60 -3.64
CA GLU A 13 -3.48 -0.38 -4.57
C GLU A 13 -4.57 0.45 -3.91
N ALA A 14 -4.99 0.10 -2.71
CA ALA A 14 -6.01 0.84 -1.96
C ALA A 14 -5.59 2.30 -1.71
N SER A 15 -4.34 2.49 -1.30
CA SER A 15 -3.77 3.82 -1.07
C SER A 15 -3.70 4.66 -2.36
N PHE A 16 -3.35 4.04 -3.49
CA PHE A 16 -3.31 4.74 -4.78
C PHE A 16 -4.69 5.22 -5.20
N ILE A 17 -5.72 4.40 -4.99
CA ILE A 17 -7.12 4.77 -5.27
C ILE A 17 -7.52 5.98 -4.44
N GLN A 18 -7.28 5.96 -3.13
CA GLN A 18 -7.63 7.06 -2.24
C GLN A 18 -6.82 8.34 -2.55
N ALA A 19 -5.52 8.21 -2.76
CA ALA A 19 -4.66 9.35 -3.05
C ALA A 19 -4.98 9.99 -4.40
N ALA A 20 -5.15 9.19 -5.45
CA ALA A 20 -5.46 9.68 -6.79
C ALA A 20 -6.82 10.40 -6.88
N ALA A 21 -7.77 10.05 -6.02
CA ALA A 21 -9.05 10.77 -5.91
C ALA A 21 -8.86 12.21 -5.42
N GLN A 22 -7.78 12.51 -4.70
CA GLN A 22 -7.43 13.85 -4.24
C GLN A 22 -6.53 14.60 -5.23
N GLY A 23 -5.85 13.89 -6.14
CA GLY A 23 -4.95 14.43 -7.15
C GLY A 23 -3.58 13.74 -7.15
N PRO A 24 -2.53 14.43 -7.66
CA PRO A 24 -1.17 13.90 -7.61
C PRO A 24 -0.70 13.60 -6.19
N PHE A 25 0.04 12.51 -6.01
CA PHE A 25 0.49 12.05 -4.70
C PHE A 25 1.95 11.62 -4.70
N SER A 26 2.54 11.59 -3.51
CA SER A 26 3.86 11.01 -3.23
C SER A 26 3.72 9.82 -2.28
N ILE A 27 4.76 9.00 -2.21
CA ILE A 27 4.84 7.86 -1.30
C ILE A 27 6.04 8.04 -0.38
N VAL A 28 5.88 7.78 0.91
CA VAL A 28 6.96 7.61 1.88
C VAL A 28 6.94 6.16 2.35
N THR A 29 8.07 5.46 2.24
CA THR A 29 8.16 4.03 2.60
C THR A 29 9.55 3.66 3.09
N GLY A 30 9.69 2.51 3.76
CA GLY A 30 10.99 1.98 4.19
C GLY A 30 11.68 1.21 3.06
N GLY A 31 12.98 1.49 2.86
CA GLY A 31 13.87 0.71 1.99
C GLY A 31 13.80 1.04 0.50
N GLU A 32 14.97 1.35 -0.06
CA GLU A 32 15.15 1.75 -1.46
C GLU A 32 14.65 0.74 -2.50
N ARG A 33 14.65 -0.54 -2.16
CA ARG A 33 14.20 -1.62 -3.07
C ARG A 33 12.74 -1.50 -3.46
N TRP A 34 11.92 -0.79 -2.67
CA TRP A 34 10.51 -0.58 -2.96
C TRP A 34 10.26 0.43 -4.08
N LYS A 35 11.16 1.39 -4.31
CA LYS A 35 10.99 2.40 -5.38
C LYS A 35 10.64 1.80 -6.73
N PRO A 36 11.48 0.95 -7.34
CA PRO A 36 11.19 0.39 -8.67
C PRO A 36 9.95 -0.51 -8.67
N MET A 37 9.66 -1.18 -7.55
CA MET A 37 8.48 -2.03 -7.43
C MET A 37 7.19 -1.21 -7.40
N LEU A 38 7.17 -0.11 -6.64
CA LEU A 38 6.02 0.78 -6.53
C LEU A 38 5.78 1.56 -7.82
N HIS A 39 6.83 2.02 -8.51
CA HIS A 39 6.69 2.61 -9.84
C HIS A 39 6.05 1.65 -10.84
N ARG A 40 6.53 0.42 -10.90
CA ARG A 40 5.97 -0.62 -11.77
C ARG A 40 4.51 -0.93 -11.40
N LEU A 41 4.20 -1.01 -10.10
CA LEU A 41 2.83 -1.23 -9.65
C LEU A 41 1.91 -0.06 -10.03
N ALA A 42 2.37 1.19 -9.83
CA ALA A 42 1.62 2.37 -10.21
C ALA A 42 1.33 2.41 -11.72
N SER A 43 2.33 2.07 -12.54
CA SER A 43 2.17 1.97 -13.99
C SER A 43 1.16 0.89 -14.38
N ASN A 44 1.26 -0.31 -13.80
CA ASN A 44 0.35 -1.43 -14.07
C ASN A 44 -1.09 -1.14 -13.67
N LEU A 45 -1.30 -0.33 -12.64
CA LEU A 45 -2.61 0.05 -12.15
C LEU A 45 -3.13 1.37 -12.75
N GLY A 46 -2.39 2.01 -13.65
CA GLY A 46 -2.79 3.25 -14.32
C GLY A 46 -2.58 4.54 -13.50
N PHE A 47 -1.81 4.48 -12.41
CA PHE A 47 -1.52 5.63 -11.54
C PHE A 47 -0.17 6.31 -11.82
N GLU A 48 0.55 5.94 -12.88
CA GLU A 48 1.88 6.46 -13.19
C GLU A 48 1.91 7.99 -13.25
N LYS A 49 0.91 8.60 -13.87
CA LYS A 49 0.81 10.07 -13.99
C LYS A 49 0.46 10.78 -12.68
N ALA A 50 -0.20 10.10 -11.76
CA ALA A 50 -0.59 10.64 -10.47
C ALA A 50 0.54 10.52 -9.43
N LEU A 51 1.36 9.48 -9.50
CA LEU A 51 2.52 9.28 -8.65
C LEU A 51 3.66 10.22 -9.07
N ARG A 52 4.02 11.18 -8.21
CA ARG A 52 5.07 12.18 -8.49
C ARG A 52 6.43 11.83 -7.92
N HIS A 53 6.46 11.28 -6.72
CA HIS A 53 7.71 11.03 -6.02
C HIS A 53 7.57 9.85 -5.04
N ILE A 54 8.67 9.14 -4.82
CA ILE A 54 8.78 8.14 -3.78
C ILE A 54 10.02 8.48 -2.95
N GLU A 55 9.77 8.86 -1.70
CA GLU A 55 10.81 9.05 -0.68
C GLU A 55 10.95 7.77 0.14
N THR A 56 12.18 7.41 0.44
CA THR A 56 12.45 6.22 1.25
C THR A 56 13.19 6.59 2.53
N VAL A 57 12.83 5.92 3.61
CA VAL A 57 13.57 6.02 4.87
C VAL A 57 14.53 4.85 5.03
N VAL A 58 15.70 5.13 5.58
CA VAL A 58 16.76 4.12 5.75
C VAL A 58 16.42 3.09 6.83
N PRO A 59 15.87 3.48 8.02
CA PRO A 59 15.52 2.50 9.03
C PRO A 59 14.44 1.54 8.55
N SER A 60 14.59 0.27 8.88
CA SER A 60 13.53 -0.73 8.65
C SER A 60 12.31 -0.46 9.53
N GLY A 61 11.15 -1.00 9.16
CA GLY A 61 9.95 -0.89 9.99
C GLY A 61 10.15 -1.40 11.42
N ALA A 62 10.96 -2.45 11.61
CA ALA A 62 11.29 -2.98 12.94
C ALA A 62 12.16 -2.01 13.77
N GLU A 63 13.14 -1.35 13.14
CA GLU A 63 13.97 -0.34 13.80
C GLU A 63 13.15 0.91 14.16
N LEU A 64 12.24 1.33 13.30
CA LEU A 64 11.33 2.43 13.60
C LEU A 64 10.39 2.10 14.76
N GLN A 65 9.87 0.88 14.82
CA GLN A 65 9.03 0.42 15.94
C GLN A 65 9.81 0.32 17.27
N ALA A 66 11.08 -0.03 17.20
CA ALA A 66 11.95 -0.12 18.39
C ALA A 66 12.29 1.27 18.97
N ASN A 67 12.19 2.34 18.16
CA ASN A 67 12.50 3.71 18.59
C ASN A 67 11.45 4.70 18.04
N PRO A 68 10.30 4.83 18.71
CA PRO A 68 9.17 5.64 18.22
C PRO A 68 9.48 7.13 18.05
N GLU A 69 10.29 7.72 18.93
CA GLU A 69 10.64 9.14 18.82
C GLU A 69 11.47 9.42 17.57
N MET A 70 12.48 8.59 17.33
CA MET A 70 13.28 8.66 16.09
C MET A 70 12.40 8.39 14.86
N ALA A 71 11.44 7.48 14.96
CA ALA A 71 10.54 7.18 13.87
C ALA A 71 9.69 8.38 13.47
N ILE A 72 9.08 9.08 14.44
CA ILE A 72 8.27 10.28 14.20
C ILE A 72 9.08 11.35 13.48
N GLU A 73 10.29 11.65 13.95
CA GLU A 73 11.12 12.68 13.34
C GLU A 73 11.61 12.30 11.93
N CYS A 74 12.00 11.04 11.75
CA CYS A 74 12.42 10.50 10.46
C CYS A 74 11.27 10.55 9.44
N LEU A 75 10.08 10.07 9.81
CA LEU A 75 8.92 10.02 8.93
C LEU A 75 8.37 11.42 8.64
N LYS A 76 8.33 12.31 9.63
CA LYS A 76 7.99 13.73 9.43
C LYS A 76 8.89 14.36 8.37
N THR A 77 10.21 14.23 8.54
CA THR A 77 11.19 14.80 7.60
C THR A 77 11.01 14.22 6.19
N ALA A 78 10.78 12.92 6.06
CA ALA A 78 10.53 12.28 4.77
C ALA A 78 9.22 12.78 4.13
N CYS A 79 8.16 12.94 4.91
CA CYS A 79 6.89 13.49 4.41
C CYS A 79 7.04 14.97 3.97
N GLN A 80 7.78 15.76 4.70
CA GLN A 80 8.06 17.15 4.31
C GLN A 80 8.82 17.23 2.98
N LYS A 81 9.82 16.37 2.75
CA LYS A 81 10.51 16.28 1.45
C LYS A 81 9.56 15.83 0.35
N ALA A 82 8.75 14.82 0.60
CA ALA A 82 7.78 14.30 -0.37
C ALA A 82 6.72 15.35 -0.77
N SER A 83 6.37 16.27 0.12
CA SER A 83 5.41 17.36 -0.13
C SER A 83 5.88 18.38 -1.17
N LEU A 84 7.20 18.55 -1.32
CA LEU A 84 7.80 19.51 -2.27
C LEU A 84 7.56 19.15 -3.74
N SER A 85 7.06 17.97 -4.01
CA SER A 85 6.81 17.46 -5.38
C SER A 85 5.49 17.97 -6.02
N GLY A 86 4.83 18.96 -5.44
CA GLY A 86 3.59 19.55 -5.97
C GLY A 86 2.40 18.58 -5.91
N VAL A 87 2.32 17.81 -4.84
CA VAL A 87 1.30 16.78 -4.62
C VAL A 87 0.16 17.28 -3.73
N LYS A 88 -0.93 16.52 -3.67
CA LYS A 88 -2.12 16.81 -2.85
C LYS A 88 -2.23 15.92 -1.61
N SER A 89 -1.55 14.79 -1.62
CA SER A 89 -1.51 13.86 -0.49
C SER A 89 -0.22 13.06 -0.48
N ILE A 90 0.08 12.45 0.66
CA ILE A 90 1.26 11.60 0.86
C ILE A 90 0.76 10.24 1.36
N ILE A 91 1.18 9.16 0.71
CA ILE A 91 0.94 7.81 1.19
C ILE A 91 2.09 7.41 2.13
N LEU A 92 1.77 7.07 3.36
CA LEU A 92 2.71 6.40 4.26
C LEU A 92 2.55 4.88 4.08
N GLY A 93 3.48 4.29 3.33
CA GLY A 93 3.34 2.94 2.78
C GLY A 93 4.20 1.90 3.49
N GLY A 94 3.56 0.76 3.79
CA GLY A 94 4.18 -0.40 4.40
C GLY A 94 3.53 -0.81 5.72
N ALA A 95 3.30 -2.11 5.89
CA ALA A 95 2.66 -2.64 7.10
C ALA A 95 3.40 -2.28 8.39
N GLY A 96 4.74 -2.18 8.34
CA GLY A 96 5.57 -1.77 9.48
C GLY A 96 5.43 -0.29 9.85
N LEU A 97 4.76 0.53 9.03
CA LEU A 97 4.51 1.95 9.28
C LEU A 97 3.05 2.23 9.64
N ALA A 98 2.23 1.20 9.81
CA ALA A 98 0.83 1.35 10.18
C ALA A 98 0.68 2.12 11.49
N GLY A 99 -0.24 3.10 11.52
CA GLY A 99 -0.53 3.93 12.68
C GLY A 99 0.37 5.17 12.86
N TYR A 100 1.51 5.26 12.18
CA TYR A 100 2.35 6.47 12.24
C TYR A 100 1.71 7.67 11.55
N ALA A 101 0.89 7.45 10.51
CA ALA A 101 0.22 8.54 9.82
C ALA A 101 -0.57 9.45 10.78
N ALA A 102 -1.33 8.86 11.68
CA ALA A 102 -2.10 9.61 12.68
C ALA A 102 -1.20 10.40 13.65
N GLN A 103 -0.03 9.87 14.00
CA GLN A 103 0.90 10.50 14.94
C GLN A 103 1.61 11.70 14.34
N ILE A 104 1.90 11.66 13.03
CA ILE A 104 2.66 12.73 12.35
C ILE A 104 1.75 13.69 11.56
N GLN A 105 0.45 13.42 11.44
CA GLN A 105 -0.45 14.26 10.62
C GLN A 105 -0.43 15.73 11.05
N SER A 106 -0.39 16.02 12.35
CA SER A 106 -0.33 17.41 12.84
C SER A 106 1.00 18.13 12.55
N LEU A 107 2.03 17.40 12.14
CA LEU A 107 3.38 17.89 11.85
C LEU A 107 3.62 18.07 10.34
N VAL A 108 2.65 17.74 9.49
CA VAL A 108 2.72 17.77 8.03
C VAL A 108 1.45 18.41 7.49
N GLU A 109 1.61 19.40 6.60
CA GLU A 109 0.48 20.16 6.06
C GLU A 109 -0.45 19.36 5.15
N LEU A 110 0.13 18.45 4.36
CA LEU A 110 -0.65 17.63 3.43
C LEU A 110 -1.30 16.44 4.12
N PRO A 111 -2.46 15.99 3.64
CA PRO A 111 -3.09 14.77 4.12
C PRO A 111 -2.17 13.57 3.97
N ILE A 112 -2.03 12.78 5.03
CA ILE A 112 -1.26 11.54 5.03
C ILE A 112 -2.23 10.36 5.01
N ILE A 113 -2.08 9.49 4.02
CA ILE A 113 -2.86 8.26 3.86
C ILE A 113 -2.06 7.11 4.44
N ASP A 114 -2.57 6.48 5.50
CA ASP A 114 -2.01 5.24 6.04
C ASP A 114 -2.42 4.08 5.15
N SER A 115 -1.44 3.35 4.62
CA SER A 115 -1.71 2.27 3.67
C SER A 115 -2.48 1.09 4.27
N ALA A 116 -2.34 0.82 5.56
CA ALA A 116 -3.08 -0.25 6.23
C ALA A 116 -4.55 0.15 6.43
N THR A 117 -4.79 1.39 6.88
CA THR A 117 -6.14 1.95 7.02
C THR A 117 -6.85 2.02 5.67
N ALA A 118 -6.17 2.51 4.63
CA ALA A 118 -6.70 2.54 3.26
C ALA A 118 -7.12 1.15 2.77
N GLY A 119 -6.30 0.14 3.03
CA GLY A 119 -6.62 -1.25 2.70
C GLY A 119 -7.89 -1.74 3.39
N LEU A 120 -8.03 -1.46 4.67
CA LEU A 120 -9.21 -1.83 5.46
C LEU A 120 -10.47 -1.11 4.96
N GLU A 121 -10.40 0.20 4.75
CA GLU A 121 -11.54 1.00 4.26
C GLU A 121 -12.04 0.52 2.90
N VAL A 122 -11.12 0.22 1.96
CA VAL A 122 -11.49 -0.32 0.66
C VAL A 122 -12.21 -1.67 0.81
N LEU A 123 -11.74 -2.55 1.69
CA LEU A 123 -12.40 -3.84 1.92
C LEU A 123 -13.78 -3.69 2.57
N LEU A 124 -13.92 -2.83 3.56
CA LEU A 124 -15.20 -2.59 4.24
C LEU A 124 -16.25 -1.97 3.32
N ASN A 125 -15.83 -1.16 2.36
CA ASN A 125 -16.71 -0.53 1.37
C ASN A 125 -17.01 -1.43 0.15
N GLN A 126 -16.28 -2.54 -0.03
CA GLN A 126 -16.60 -3.51 -1.06
C GLN A 126 -17.84 -4.31 -0.65
N LYS A 127 -18.87 -4.30 -1.49
CA LYS A 127 -20.00 -5.22 -1.32
C LYS A 127 -19.48 -6.66 -1.36
N ALA A 128 -19.83 -7.45 -0.34
CA ALA A 128 -19.52 -8.87 -0.36
C ALA A 128 -20.03 -9.49 -1.68
N PRO A 129 -19.26 -10.35 -2.34
CA PRO A 129 -19.70 -11.01 -3.55
C PRO A 129 -21.01 -11.75 -3.27
N GLN A 130 -22.07 -11.43 -4.00
CA GLN A 130 -23.32 -12.16 -3.90
C GLN A 130 -23.19 -13.46 -4.70
N GLY A 131 -23.02 -14.55 -4.01
CA GLY A 131 -22.95 -15.89 -4.59
C GLY A 131 -21.58 -16.56 -4.50
N PRO A 132 -21.50 -17.84 -4.84
CA PRO A 132 -20.21 -18.54 -4.86
C PRO A 132 -19.30 -17.85 -5.85
N ALA A 133 -18.07 -17.55 -5.42
CA ALA A 133 -17.06 -16.97 -6.29
C ALA A 133 -16.96 -17.84 -7.56
N LYS A 134 -17.27 -17.27 -8.71
CA LYS A 134 -16.85 -17.87 -9.97
C LYS A 134 -15.33 -17.77 -10.00
N MET A 135 -14.68 -18.78 -9.45
CA MET A 135 -13.26 -18.97 -9.67
C MET A 135 -13.10 -19.26 -11.16
N ASN A 136 -12.81 -18.24 -11.94
CA ASN A 136 -12.24 -18.44 -13.25
C ASN A 136 -10.83 -18.98 -13.02
N GLY A 137 -10.79 -20.27 -12.61
CA GLY A 137 -9.54 -20.95 -12.36
C GLY A 137 -8.66 -20.81 -13.59
N THR A 138 -7.47 -20.28 -13.41
CA THR A 138 -6.45 -20.43 -14.43
C THR A 138 -6.28 -21.93 -14.64
N HIS A 139 -6.55 -22.42 -15.83
CA HIS A 139 -6.28 -23.82 -16.22
C HIS A 139 -4.77 -24.11 -16.28
N ALA A 140 -3.95 -23.21 -15.71
CA ALA A 140 -2.51 -23.39 -15.62
C ALA A 140 -2.20 -24.53 -14.64
N ALA A 141 -1.44 -25.48 -15.11
CA ALA A 141 -0.90 -26.52 -14.24
C ALA A 141 0.05 -25.89 -13.23
N TRP A 142 -0.24 -26.07 -11.97
CA TRP A 142 0.62 -25.58 -10.89
C TRP A 142 1.82 -26.53 -10.76
N THR A 143 2.99 -26.05 -11.18
CA THR A 143 4.25 -26.80 -11.02
C THR A 143 4.99 -26.26 -9.79
N SER A 144 5.66 -27.15 -9.06
CA SER A 144 6.51 -26.81 -7.91
C SER A 144 5.79 -26.13 -6.74
N MET A 145 4.50 -26.37 -6.56
CA MET A 145 3.75 -25.86 -5.41
C MET A 145 3.81 -26.85 -4.23
N PRO A 146 3.87 -26.33 -2.97
CA PRO A 146 3.73 -27.18 -1.79
C PRO A 146 2.46 -28.03 -1.84
N SER A 147 2.54 -29.29 -1.37
CA SER A 147 1.42 -30.23 -1.39
C SER A 147 0.15 -29.71 -0.70
N ALA A 148 0.32 -28.90 0.35
CA ALA A 148 -0.79 -28.24 1.05
C ALA A 148 -1.62 -27.31 0.14
N ILE A 149 -1.00 -26.68 -0.87
CA ILE A 149 -1.71 -25.81 -1.83
C ILE A 149 -2.29 -26.63 -2.98
N GLN A 150 -1.62 -27.72 -3.39
CA GLN A 150 -2.13 -28.62 -4.42
C GLN A 150 -3.40 -29.36 -3.99
N SER A 151 -3.60 -29.56 -2.69
CA SER A 151 -4.76 -30.22 -2.09
C SER A 151 -5.98 -29.29 -1.90
N LEU A 152 -5.87 -27.99 -2.18
CA LEU A 152 -7.03 -27.11 -2.16
C LEU A 152 -8.06 -27.56 -3.21
N PRO A 153 -9.37 -27.61 -2.85
CA PRO A 153 -10.38 -28.07 -3.77
C PRO A 153 -10.37 -27.24 -5.04
N LYS A 154 -10.15 -27.91 -6.15
CA LYS A 154 -10.38 -27.37 -7.49
C LYS A 154 -11.88 -27.21 -7.67
N ARG A 155 -12.43 -26.07 -7.26
CA ARG A 155 -13.84 -25.74 -7.48
C ARG A 155 -14.05 -25.00 -8.78
#